data_ab26b3d3f8483c4a6005dab0dea9e500
#
_entry.id   ab26b3d3f8483c4a6005dab0dea9e500
#
_cell.length_a   1.000
_cell.length_b   1.000
_cell.length_c   1.000
_cell.angle_alpha   90.00
_cell.angle_beta   90.00
_cell.angle_gamma   90.00
#
_symmetry.space_group_name_H-M   'P 1'
#
loop_
_entity.id
_entity.type
_entity.pdbx_description
1 polymer ?
#
loop_
_entity_poly.entity_id
_entity_poly.type
_entity_poly.pdbx_seq_one_letter_code
_entity_poly.pdbx_strand_id
1 'polypeptide(L)' 'MEDASQKIIDAAMTLIREKGYVATTTKEIAKVAGVNECTLFRKFKNKKDIVLQGVNQAQ' A
#
# COMPACT_ATOMS: atom_id res chain seq x y z
N MET A 1 3.31 -18.44 -0.04
CA MET A 1 3.97 -17.54 0.89
C MET A 1 3.52 -16.12 0.66
N GLU A 2 3.15 -15.43 1.72
CA GLU A 2 2.70 -14.05 1.58
C GLU A 2 3.88 -13.12 1.37
N ASP A 3 3.74 -12.25 0.40
CA ASP A 3 4.72 -11.23 0.10
C ASP A 3 4.31 -9.94 0.82
N ALA A 4 5.28 -9.22 1.36
CA ALA A 4 5.01 -7.92 1.98
C ALA A 4 4.38 -6.95 0.99
N SER A 5 4.71 -7.08 -0.29
CA SER A 5 4.12 -6.25 -1.35
C SER A 5 2.60 -6.39 -1.38
N GLN A 6 2.10 -7.62 -1.30
CA GLN A 6 0.67 -7.86 -1.32
C GLN A 6 -0.02 -7.26 -0.11
N LYS A 7 0.59 -7.39 1.07
CA LYS A 7 0.06 -6.80 2.28
C LYS A 7 -0.02 -5.29 2.18
N ILE A 8 1.00 -4.68 1.62
CA ILE A 8 1.04 -3.23 1.43
C ILE A 8 -0.05 -2.78 0.46
N ILE A 9 -0.21 -3.48 -0.65
CA ILE A 9 -1.23 -3.16 -1.64
C ILE A 9 -2.63 -3.29 -1.04
N ASP A 10 -2.88 -4.38 -0.33
CA ASP A 10 -4.19 -4.61 0.29
C ASP A 10 -4.50 -3.53 1.31
N ALA A 11 -3.53 -3.16 2.14
CA ALA A 11 -3.71 -2.11 3.13
C ALA A 11 -3.99 -0.78 2.46
N ALA A 12 -3.25 -0.45 1.39
CA ALA A 12 -3.43 0.80 0.67
C ALA A 12 -4.82 0.88 0.05
N MET A 13 -5.26 -0.18 -0.60
CA MET A 13 -6.58 -0.19 -1.24
C MET A 13 -7.70 -0.06 -0.22
N THR A 14 -7.57 -0.73 0.92
CA THR A 14 -8.55 -0.64 2.00
C THR A 14 -8.65 0.79 2.52
N LEU A 15 -7.51 1.42 2.81
CA LEU A 15 -7.48 2.78 3.34
C LEU A 15 -8.02 3.79 2.33
N ILE A 16 -7.66 3.64 1.06
CA ILE A 16 -8.15 4.53 0.02
C ILE A 16 -9.67 4.43 -0.11
N ARG A 17 -10.18 3.22 0.03
CA ARG A 17 -11.62 3.00 -0.03
C ARG A 17 -12.35 3.63 1.14
N GLU A 18 -11.71 3.63 2.31
CA GLU A 18 -12.30 4.17 3.54
C GLU A 18 -12.21 5.68 3.64
N LYS A 19 -11.07 6.25 3.30
CA LYS A 19 -10.80 7.66 3.56
C LYS A 19 -10.30 8.44 2.33
N GLY A 20 -10.15 7.79 1.20
CA GLY A 20 -9.75 8.44 -0.03
C GLY A 20 -8.24 8.47 -0.22
N TYR A 21 -7.84 8.70 -1.47
CA TYR A 21 -6.43 8.67 -1.87
C TYR A 21 -5.61 9.74 -1.15
N VAL A 22 -6.13 10.97 -1.13
CA VAL A 22 -5.41 12.11 -0.55
C VAL A 22 -5.17 11.93 0.94
N ALA A 23 -6.16 11.39 1.65
CA ALA A 23 -6.08 11.21 3.10
C ALA A 23 -5.23 10.01 3.50
N THR A 24 -4.95 9.09 2.58
CA THR A 24 -4.16 7.91 2.86
C THR A 24 -2.67 8.22 2.75
N THR A 25 -1.89 7.90 3.78
CA THR A 25 -0.44 8.14 3.80
C THR A 25 0.31 6.82 3.77
N THR A 26 1.56 6.86 3.29
CA THR A 26 2.41 5.66 3.27
C THR A 26 2.69 5.17 4.69
N LYS A 27 2.81 6.09 5.64
CA LYS A 27 3.00 5.74 7.04
C LYS A 27 1.85 4.88 7.55
N GLU A 28 0.63 5.30 7.25
CA GLU A 28 -0.57 4.58 7.65
C GLU A 28 -0.68 3.24 6.95
N ILE A 29 -0.35 3.21 5.67
CA ILE A 29 -0.35 1.97 4.89
C ILE A 29 0.60 0.95 5.51
N ALA A 30 1.81 1.38 5.85
CA ALA A 30 2.79 0.49 6.47
C ALA A 30 2.28 -0.05 7.80
N LYS A 31 1.65 0.81 8.59
CA LYS A 31 1.10 0.43 9.88
C LYS A 31 0.02 -0.64 9.74
N VAL A 32 -0.91 -0.43 8.83
CA VAL A 32 -2.00 -1.38 8.60
C VAL A 32 -1.47 -2.68 8.01
N ALA A 33 -0.50 -2.60 7.13
CA ALA A 33 0.10 -3.77 6.52
C ALA A 33 0.96 -4.59 7.50
N GLY A 34 1.33 -3.98 8.62
CA GLY A 34 2.17 -4.65 9.60
C GLY A 34 3.64 -4.67 9.24
N VAL A 35 4.09 -3.70 8.45
CA VAL A 35 5.50 -3.58 8.05
C VAL A 35 5.97 -2.17 8.41
N ASN A 36 7.30 -1.97 8.42
CA ASN A 36 7.82 -0.62 8.63
C ASN A 36 7.90 0.13 7.30
N GLU A 37 8.07 1.45 7.39
CA GLU A 37 8.13 2.28 6.19
C GLU A 37 9.33 1.95 5.30
N CYS A 38 10.44 1.53 5.90
CA CYS A 38 11.61 1.13 5.13
C CYS A 38 11.27 -0.01 4.17
N THR A 39 10.55 -1.01 4.69
CA THR A 39 10.12 -2.14 3.86
C THR A 39 9.19 -1.69 2.74
N LEU A 40 8.27 -0.78 3.06
CA LEU A 40 7.35 -0.25 2.06
C LEU A 40 8.11 0.45 0.95
N PHE A 41 9.05 1.33 1.30
CA PHE A 41 9.80 2.10 0.30
C PHE A 41 10.83 1.28 -0.46
N ARG A 42 11.20 0.12 0.03
CA ARG A 42 12.02 -0.80 -0.75
C ARG A 42 11.25 -1.40 -1.91
N LYS A 43 9.94 -1.56 -1.75
CA LYS A 43 9.09 -2.22 -2.73
C LYS A 43 8.36 -1.25 -3.63
N PHE A 44 8.08 -0.06 -3.14
CA PHE A 44 7.32 0.95 -3.89
C PHE A 44 7.96 2.31 -3.72
N LYS A 45 7.98 3.09 -4.79
CA LYS A 45 8.59 4.42 -4.78
C LYS A 45 7.77 5.41 -3.97
N ASN A 46 6.46 5.33 -4.09
CA ASN A 46 5.55 6.26 -3.43
C ASN A 46 4.14 5.66 -3.38
N LYS A 47 3.20 6.44 -2.84
CA LYS A 47 1.81 6.00 -2.73
C LYS A 47 1.20 5.70 -4.09
N LYS A 48 1.49 6.53 -5.07
CA LYS A 48 0.97 6.34 -6.42
C LYS A 48 1.42 5.01 -7.01
N ASP A 49 2.68 4.63 -6.77
CA ASP A 49 3.21 3.37 -7.25
C ASP A 49 2.45 2.19 -6.66
N ILE A 50 2.12 2.27 -5.38
CA ILE A 50 1.34 1.24 -4.71
C ILE A 50 -0.03 1.07 -5.38
N VAL A 51 -0.69 2.19 -5.66
CA VAL A 51 -2.01 2.18 -6.30
C VAL A 51 -1.93 1.58 -7.70
N LEU A 52 -0.90 1.94 -8.47
CA LEU A 52 -0.72 1.41 -9.81
C LEU A 52 -0.55 -0.11 -9.79
N GLN A 53 0.22 -0.62 -8.85
CA GLN A 53 0.40 -2.05 -8.71
C GLN A 53 -0.91 -2.74 -8.33
N GLY A 54 -1.69 -2.10 -7.45
CA GLY A 54 -2.98 -2.63 -7.04
C GLY A 54 -3.96 -2.72 -8.21
N VAL A 55 -3.99 -1.69 -9.05
CA VAL A 55 -4.85 -1.69 -10.23
C VAL A 55 -4.45 -2.79 -11.20
N ASN A 56 -3.16 -2.98 -11.40
CA ASN A 56 -2.67 -4.04 -12.28
C ASN A 56 -3.10 -5.41 -11.77
N GLN A 57 -3.09 -5.62 -10.46
CA GLN A 57 -3.47 -6.90 -9.88
C GLN A 57 -4.98 -7.15 -9.94
N ALA A 58 -5.77 -6.12 -10.05
CA ALA A 58 -7.22 -6.24 -10.07
C ALA A 58 -7.76 -6.78 -11.40
N GLN A 59 -6.92 -6.92 -12.38
CA GLN A 59 -7.34 -7.43 -13.69
C GLN A 59 -7.31 -8.94 -13.83
#